data_72b7b94ef355ccbc4da501b7986f6ed6
#
_entry.id   72b7b94ef355ccbc4da501b7986f6ed6
#
_cell.length_a   1.000
_cell.length_b   1.000
_cell.length_c   1.000
_cell.angle_alpha   90.00
_cell.angle_beta   90.00
_cell.angle_gamma   90.00
#
_symmetry.space_group_name_H-M   'P 1'
#
loop_
_entity.id
_entity.type
_entity.pdbx_description
1 polymer ?
#
loop_
_entity_poly.entity_id
_entity_poly.type
_entity_poly.pdbx_seq_one_letter_code
_entity_poly.pdbx_strand_id
1 'polypeptide(L)'
;MITHRVRAHASREDLPREAQLAWKLAETAADPVPVERDVAEMIGNRVIDNAAVAAASLARGPVAAARAQAQAHPYAPGAAVFGLPAAFRSSPEWAAWANGVAVRELDFHDTFLAADYSHPGDNIPPVLAVAQHRGLDGRALVRGIAAAYEVQVDLVRGICLHEHRIDHIAHLGPSAAAGIGALLDLPVDVVYQAIGQALHTTTATRQSRKGAISSWKAFAPAFAGKAAVEAVDRAMRGEGAPSPIYEGEDGVIARLLSGPGAVYEVPLPSRGEAKRAVLDTYTKEHSAEYQSQALIDLARRMAPRVDLARVREVVIHTSHHTHYVIGTGAEDPQKTDPDASRETLDHSIMYIFAVALEDRAWHHERSYTPERAHRASTVDLWRKVRTVEDPEWTARYHDPDPAKRAFGGRVDIVLDDGTAVTDELAVADAHPAGARPFGREQYVAKFRTLAEGVIAEAEQDRFLDLASRIGALDANGVRALNLAAPAGALTAPTAKGLF
;
A
#
# COMPACT_ATOMS: atom_id res chain seq x y z
N MET A 1 16.28 17.06 7.47
CA MET A 1 14.81 17.26 7.27
C MET A 1 14.37 18.60 7.85
N ILE A 2 13.42 19.28 7.22
CA ILE A 2 12.80 20.55 7.65
C ILE A 2 11.32 20.30 7.91
N THR A 3 10.82 20.74 9.06
CA THR A 3 9.39 20.66 9.37
C THR A 3 8.66 21.89 8.85
N HIS A 4 7.71 21.68 7.94
CA HIS A 4 6.86 22.72 7.38
C HIS A 4 5.54 22.81 8.17
N ARG A 5 5.26 23.98 8.73
CA ARG A 5 3.99 24.25 9.40
C ARG A 5 2.97 24.73 8.39
N VAL A 6 1.88 23.99 8.25
CA VAL A 6 0.85 24.19 7.23
C VAL A 6 -0.49 24.45 7.90
N ARG A 7 -1.18 25.52 7.50
CA ARG A 7 -2.50 25.92 8.02
C ARG A 7 -3.37 26.49 6.92
N ALA A 8 -4.66 26.57 7.17
CA ALA A 8 -5.55 27.29 6.27
C ALA A 8 -5.29 28.81 6.31
N HIS A 9 -5.48 29.46 5.17
CA HIS A 9 -5.37 30.90 4.95
C HIS A 9 -6.66 31.43 4.34
N ALA A 10 -7.13 32.57 4.82
CA ALA A 10 -8.24 33.26 4.19
C ALA A 10 -7.82 33.84 2.84
N SER A 11 -8.74 33.93 1.88
CA SER A 11 -8.44 34.43 0.52
C SER A 11 -7.84 35.84 0.47
N ARG A 12 -8.03 36.63 1.53
CA ARG A 12 -7.42 37.96 1.69
C ARG A 12 -5.98 37.94 2.19
N GLU A 13 -5.49 36.80 2.68
CA GLU A 13 -4.10 36.63 3.10
C GLU A 13 -3.26 36.30 1.86
N ASP A 14 -2.18 37.05 1.68
CA ASP A 14 -1.22 36.71 0.62
C ASP A 14 -0.40 35.49 1.04
N LEU A 15 -0.55 34.36 0.31
CA LEU A 15 0.24 33.17 0.49
C LEU A 15 1.02 32.88 -0.78
N PRO A 16 2.32 33.25 -0.84
CA PRO A 16 3.15 32.94 -1.99
C PRO A 16 3.16 31.44 -2.31
N ARG A 17 3.25 31.09 -3.60
CA ARG A 17 3.30 29.68 -4.04
C ARG A 17 4.42 28.91 -3.35
N GLU A 18 5.57 29.54 -3.20
CA GLU A 18 6.77 28.97 -2.58
C GLU A 18 6.59 28.64 -1.10
N ALA A 19 5.56 29.20 -0.44
CA ALA A 19 5.21 28.90 0.94
C ALA A 19 4.19 27.77 1.08
N GLN A 20 3.55 27.34 -0.01
CA GLN A 20 2.51 26.32 -0.01
C GLN A 20 3.09 24.91 0.11
N LEU A 21 2.41 24.01 0.80
CA LEU A 21 2.84 22.61 0.95
C LEU A 21 3.02 21.91 -0.40
N ALA A 22 2.07 22.09 -1.33
CA ALA A 22 2.17 21.50 -2.66
C ALA A 22 3.44 21.92 -3.41
N TRP A 23 3.90 23.17 -3.20
CA TRP A 23 5.17 23.66 -3.75
C TRP A 23 6.36 23.00 -3.07
N LYS A 24 6.34 22.84 -1.74
CA LYS A 24 7.41 22.17 -1.00
C LYS A 24 7.55 20.71 -1.40
N LEU A 25 6.43 20.01 -1.62
CA LEU A 25 6.42 18.66 -2.17
C LEU A 25 7.04 18.61 -3.58
N ALA A 26 6.71 19.60 -4.43
CA ALA A 26 7.28 19.71 -5.77
C ALA A 26 8.80 20.02 -5.73
N GLU A 27 9.27 20.90 -4.84
CA GLU A 27 10.70 21.15 -4.61
C GLU A 27 11.43 19.86 -4.17
N THR A 28 10.83 19.08 -3.25
CA THR A 28 11.38 17.79 -2.81
C THR A 28 11.50 16.81 -3.98
N ALA A 29 10.46 16.70 -4.81
CA ALA A 29 10.46 15.81 -5.97
C ALA A 29 11.50 16.20 -7.02
N ALA A 30 11.59 17.49 -7.33
CA ALA A 30 12.48 18.04 -8.36
C ALA A 30 13.94 18.19 -7.90
N ASP A 31 14.27 18.00 -6.62
CA ASP A 31 15.65 18.07 -6.14
C ASP A 31 16.49 16.95 -6.78
N PRO A 32 17.57 17.29 -7.53
CA PRO A 32 18.33 16.35 -8.35
C PRO A 32 19.33 15.49 -7.57
N VAL A 33 19.15 15.33 -6.26
CA VAL A 33 20.02 14.50 -5.41
C VAL A 33 20.05 13.07 -5.94
N PRO A 34 21.23 12.48 -6.17
CA PRO A 34 21.36 11.10 -6.61
C PRO A 34 20.74 10.12 -5.59
N VAL A 35 20.08 9.09 -6.08
CA VAL A 35 19.57 8.02 -5.23
C VAL A 35 20.73 7.16 -4.73
N GLU A 36 20.79 6.95 -3.43
CA GLU A 36 21.81 6.13 -2.80
C GLU A 36 21.64 4.64 -3.14
N ARG A 37 22.73 3.88 -3.03
CA ARG A 37 22.77 2.49 -3.46
C ARG A 37 21.79 1.60 -2.68
N ASP A 38 21.72 1.74 -1.37
CA ASP A 38 20.82 0.97 -0.50
C ASP A 38 19.33 1.30 -0.78
N VAL A 39 19.02 2.55 -1.09
CA VAL A 39 17.69 2.99 -1.54
C VAL A 39 17.34 2.33 -2.88
N ALA A 40 18.25 2.32 -3.85
CA ALA A 40 18.04 1.68 -5.14
C ALA A 40 17.86 0.16 -5.02
N GLU A 41 18.62 -0.49 -4.14
CA GLU A 41 18.49 -1.92 -3.81
C GLU A 41 17.12 -2.22 -3.17
N MET A 42 16.65 -1.37 -2.24
CA MET A 42 15.32 -1.51 -1.64
C MET A 42 14.20 -1.28 -2.65
N ILE A 43 14.32 -0.29 -3.55
CA ILE A 43 13.36 -0.10 -4.64
C ILE A 43 13.28 -1.35 -5.52
N GLY A 44 14.41 -1.98 -5.85
CA GLY A 44 14.41 -3.27 -6.54
C GLY A 44 13.63 -4.35 -5.78
N ASN A 45 13.76 -4.40 -4.45
CA ASN A 45 13.00 -5.31 -3.60
C ASN A 45 11.50 -5.01 -3.62
N ARG A 46 11.11 -3.72 -3.58
CA ARG A 46 9.70 -3.30 -3.66
C ARG A 46 9.08 -3.61 -5.03
N VAL A 47 9.86 -3.51 -6.10
CA VAL A 47 9.41 -3.91 -7.45
C VAL A 47 9.20 -5.44 -7.52
N ILE A 48 10.08 -6.23 -6.91
CA ILE A 48 9.90 -7.69 -6.79
C ILE A 48 8.65 -8.01 -5.98
N ASP A 49 8.43 -7.33 -4.84
CA ASP A 49 7.26 -7.53 -3.97
C ASP A 49 5.95 -7.21 -4.69
N ASN A 50 5.88 -6.07 -5.39
CA ASN A 50 4.72 -5.69 -6.20
C ASN A 50 4.43 -6.73 -7.29
N ALA A 51 5.45 -7.21 -8.00
CA ALA A 51 5.31 -8.21 -9.03
C ALA A 51 4.86 -9.57 -8.47
N ALA A 52 5.33 -9.93 -7.27
CA ALA A 52 4.90 -11.13 -6.55
C ALA A 52 3.39 -11.11 -6.27
N VAL A 53 2.91 -10.01 -5.69
CA VAL A 53 1.49 -9.85 -5.36
C VAL A 53 0.64 -9.77 -6.64
N ALA A 54 1.12 -9.07 -7.67
CA ALA A 54 0.45 -9.02 -8.96
C ALA A 54 0.33 -10.41 -9.60
N ALA A 55 1.39 -11.24 -9.57
CA ALA A 55 1.35 -12.61 -10.09
C ALA A 55 0.27 -13.45 -9.39
N ALA A 56 0.25 -13.45 -8.06
CA ALA A 56 -0.75 -14.19 -7.28
C ALA A 56 -2.19 -13.71 -7.51
N SER A 57 -2.39 -12.47 -7.94
CA SER A 57 -3.70 -11.88 -8.15
C SER A 57 -4.25 -12.03 -9.59
N LEU A 58 -3.45 -12.51 -10.55
CA LEU A 58 -3.80 -12.52 -11.98
C LEU A 58 -5.10 -13.28 -12.31
N ALA A 59 -5.44 -14.29 -11.51
CA ALA A 59 -6.66 -15.08 -11.70
C ALA A 59 -7.91 -14.45 -11.06
N ARG A 60 -7.76 -13.36 -10.28
CA ARG A 60 -8.86 -12.73 -9.56
C ARG A 60 -9.74 -11.90 -10.48
N GLY A 61 -11.07 -11.93 -10.24
CA GLY A 61 -12.07 -11.21 -11.05
C GLY A 61 -11.78 -9.71 -11.22
N PRO A 62 -11.49 -8.95 -10.14
CA PRO A 62 -11.16 -7.53 -10.24
C PRO A 62 -9.95 -7.25 -11.14
N VAL A 63 -8.90 -8.08 -11.05
CA VAL A 63 -7.70 -7.96 -11.89
C VAL A 63 -8.00 -8.30 -13.34
N ALA A 64 -8.84 -9.33 -13.60
CA ALA A 64 -9.29 -9.66 -14.94
C ALA A 64 -10.09 -8.51 -15.57
N ALA A 65 -10.98 -7.86 -14.80
CA ALA A 65 -11.75 -6.71 -15.25
C ALA A 65 -10.86 -5.50 -15.58
N ALA A 66 -9.92 -5.16 -14.69
CA ALA A 66 -8.99 -4.03 -14.91
C ALA A 66 -8.07 -4.28 -16.11
N ARG A 67 -7.59 -5.51 -16.27
CA ARG A 67 -6.78 -5.94 -17.43
C ARG A 67 -7.56 -5.83 -18.74
N ALA A 68 -8.84 -6.24 -18.75
CA ALA A 68 -9.68 -6.10 -19.93
C ALA A 68 -9.89 -4.63 -20.34
N GLN A 69 -10.05 -3.73 -19.35
CA GLN A 69 -10.10 -2.29 -19.62
C GLN A 69 -8.80 -1.79 -20.24
N ALA A 70 -7.64 -2.18 -19.72
CA ALA A 70 -6.35 -1.80 -20.30
C ALA A 70 -6.18 -2.37 -21.74
N GLN A 71 -6.68 -3.57 -22.00
CA GLN A 71 -6.66 -4.17 -23.35
C GLN A 71 -7.54 -3.42 -24.35
N ALA A 72 -8.57 -2.73 -23.89
CA ALA A 72 -9.41 -1.86 -24.74
C ALA A 72 -8.72 -0.53 -25.12
N HIS A 73 -7.56 -0.22 -24.52
CA HIS A 73 -6.81 1.02 -24.76
C HIS A 73 -5.36 0.72 -25.22
N PRO A 74 -5.19 -0.01 -26.34
CA PRO A 74 -3.87 -0.31 -26.88
C PRO A 74 -3.20 0.98 -27.36
N TYR A 75 -1.90 1.13 -27.06
CA TYR A 75 -1.14 2.32 -27.43
C TYR A 75 0.34 2.00 -27.66
N ALA A 76 0.95 2.65 -28.65
CA ALA A 76 2.37 2.56 -28.95
C ALA A 76 3.05 3.93 -28.81
N PRO A 77 4.18 4.05 -28.10
CA PRO A 77 5.00 2.97 -27.53
C PRO A 77 4.44 2.33 -26.25
N GLY A 78 3.52 2.96 -25.52
CA GLY A 78 2.74 2.42 -24.41
C GLY A 78 3.54 1.81 -23.24
N ALA A 79 2.82 1.18 -22.33
CA ALA A 79 3.34 0.50 -21.16
C ALA A 79 2.85 -0.94 -21.06
N ALA A 80 3.60 -1.81 -20.36
CA ALA A 80 3.25 -3.19 -20.16
C ALA A 80 2.11 -3.37 -19.14
N VAL A 81 1.34 -4.44 -19.30
CA VAL A 81 0.32 -4.88 -18.35
C VAL A 81 0.67 -6.27 -17.84
N PHE A 82 0.72 -6.46 -16.54
CA PHE A 82 1.06 -7.73 -15.91
C PHE A 82 0.13 -8.85 -16.38
N GLY A 83 0.72 -9.99 -16.68
CA GLY A 83 0.05 -11.16 -17.23
C GLY A 83 -0.03 -11.17 -18.77
N LEU A 84 -0.02 -10.01 -19.44
CA LEU A 84 -0.11 -9.95 -20.90
C LEU A 84 1.26 -10.19 -21.57
N PRO A 85 1.26 -10.70 -22.83
CA PRO A 85 2.48 -10.87 -23.59
C PRO A 85 3.29 -9.58 -23.69
N ALA A 86 4.62 -9.72 -23.73
CA ALA A 86 5.54 -8.57 -23.79
C ALA A 86 5.32 -7.65 -25.01
N ALA A 87 4.70 -8.16 -26.09
CA ALA A 87 4.36 -7.36 -27.26
C ALA A 87 3.14 -6.45 -27.06
N PHE A 88 2.26 -6.76 -26.10
CA PHE A 88 1.10 -5.91 -25.81
C PHE A 88 1.54 -4.65 -25.05
N ARG A 89 0.98 -3.52 -25.44
CA ARG A 89 1.15 -2.23 -24.76
C ARG A 89 -0.19 -1.51 -24.67
N SER A 90 -0.43 -0.92 -23.51
CA SER A 90 -1.56 -0.03 -23.25
C SER A 90 -1.07 1.41 -23.07
N SER A 91 -1.96 2.39 -23.15
CA SER A 91 -1.62 3.74 -22.73
C SER A 91 -1.20 3.76 -21.26
N PRO A 92 -0.28 4.66 -20.85
CA PRO A 92 0.37 4.59 -19.53
C PRO A 92 -0.63 4.69 -18.37
N GLU A 93 -1.71 5.49 -18.49
CA GLU A 93 -2.73 5.64 -17.47
C GLU A 93 -3.57 4.35 -17.30
N TRP A 94 -3.85 3.62 -18.38
CA TRP A 94 -4.57 2.35 -18.31
C TRP A 94 -3.67 1.18 -17.90
N ALA A 95 -2.39 1.22 -18.24
CA ALA A 95 -1.42 0.28 -17.69
C ALA A 95 -1.22 0.49 -16.18
N ALA A 96 -1.13 1.75 -15.71
CA ALA A 96 -1.07 2.10 -14.30
C ALA A 96 -2.31 1.58 -13.54
N TRP A 97 -3.50 1.74 -14.14
CA TRP A 97 -4.75 1.20 -13.62
C TRP A 97 -4.70 -0.32 -13.43
N ALA A 98 -4.44 -1.06 -14.50
CA ALA A 98 -4.48 -2.53 -14.45
C ALA A 98 -3.42 -3.12 -13.52
N ASN A 99 -2.20 -2.59 -13.59
CA ASN A 99 -1.09 -3.03 -12.73
C ASN A 99 -1.31 -2.61 -11.26
N GLY A 100 -1.87 -1.42 -11.03
CA GLY A 100 -2.23 -0.96 -9.70
C GLY A 100 -3.26 -1.86 -9.02
N VAL A 101 -4.31 -2.26 -9.75
CA VAL A 101 -5.30 -3.22 -9.23
C VAL A 101 -4.65 -4.56 -8.91
N ALA A 102 -3.78 -5.10 -9.80
CA ALA A 102 -3.11 -6.36 -9.58
C ALA A 102 -2.20 -6.33 -8.33
N VAL A 103 -1.47 -5.24 -8.13
CA VAL A 103 -0.60 -5.05 -6.95
C VAL A 103 -1.42 -4.93 -5.66
N ARG A 104 -2.57 -4.25 -5.71
CA ARG A 104 -3.35 -3.93 -4.52
C ARG A 104 -4.35 -5.01 -4.10
N GLU A 105 -4.77 -5.88 -5.01
CA GLU A 105 -5.89 -6.82 -4.83
C GLU A 105 -5.78 -7.70 -3.58
N LEU A 106 -4.60 -8.22 -3.29
CA LEU A 106 -4.40 -9.12 -2.13
C LEU A 106 -3.99 -8.39 -0.85
N ASP A 107 -3.88 -7.06 -0.87
CA ASP A 107 -3.39 -6.26 0.26
C ASP A 107 -2.09 -6.81 0.89
N PHE A 108 -1.14 -7.19 0.03
CA PHE A 108 -0.01 -8.04 0.41
C PHE A 108 1.37 -7.43 0.08
N HIS A 109 1.40 -6.22 -0.45
CA HIS A 109 2.63 -5.45 -0.67
C HIS A 109 2.98 -4.62 0.57
N ASP A 110 3.85 -3.62 0.43
CA ASP A 110 4.35 -2.84 1.54
C ASP A 110 3.31 -1.92 2.20
N THR A 111 3.70 -1.36 3.33
CA THR A 111 2.94 -0.37 4.08
C THR A 111 3.89 0.56 4.85
N PHE A 112 3.36 1.68 5.32
CA PHE A 112 4.01 2.59 6.26
C PHE A 112 2.99 3.11 7.26
N LEU A 113 3.37 3.17 8.53
CA LEU A 113 2.53 3.63 9.64
C LEU A 113 3.25 4.71 10.44
N ALA A 114 2.58 5.83 10.66
CA ALA A 114 3.04 6.94 11.50
C ALA A 114 1.82 7.66 12.10
N ALA A 115 1.65 8.97 11.86
CA ALA A 115 0.41 9.68 12.21
C ALA A 115 -0.79 9.08 11.48
N ASP A 116 -0.59 8.69 10.21
CA ASP A 116 -1.55 7.94 9.39
C ASP A 116 -0.92 6.62 8.93
N TYR A 117 -1.56 5.94 8.00
CA TYR A 117 -1.03 4.75 7.32
C TYR A 117 -1.19 4.88 5.81
N SER A 118 -0.32 4.21 5.07
CA SER A 118 -0.39 4.16 3.61
C SER A 118 0.31 2.93 3.04
N HIS A 119 0.23 2.77 1.72
CA HIS A 119 0.89 1.72 0.97
C HIS A 119 1.73 2.35 -0.14
N PRO A 120 2.97 2.77 0.16
CA PRO A 120 3.80 3.50 -0.81
C PRO A 120 4.13 2.72 -2.07
N GLY A 121 4.09 1.38 -2.04
CA GLY A 121 4.23 0.52 -3.22
C GLY A 121 3.18 0.75 -4.31
N ASP A 122 2.03 1.34 -3.97
CA ASP A 122 1.00 1.74 -4.95
C ASP A 122 1.50 2.82 -5.93
N ASN A 123 2.62 3.52 -5.63
CA ASN A 123 3.27 4.47 -6.54
C ASN A 123 4.05 3.79 -7.68
N ILE A 124 4.48 2.55 -7.51
CA ILE A 124 5.34 1.86 -8.50
C ILE A 124 4.64 1.67 -9.84
N PRO A 125 3.38 1.18 -9.92
CA PRO A 125 2.69 0.99 -11.18
C PRO A 125 2.59 2.25 -12.05
N PRO A 126 2.15 3.43 -11.58
CA PRO A 126 2.07 4.62 -12.42
C PRO A 126 3.45 5.16 -12.84
N VAL A 127 4.45 5.15 -11.94
CA VAL A 127 5.81 5.60 -12.27
C VAL A 127 6.45 4.68 -13.32
N LEU A 128 6.34 3.35 -13.15
CA LEU A 128 6.85 2.37 -14.11
C LEU A 128 6.15 2.48 -15.48
N ALA A 129 4.83 2.66 -15.50
CA ALA A 129 4.08 2.80 -16.74
C ALA A 129 4.54 4.01 -17.55
N VAL A 130 4.76 5.16 -16.91
CA VAL A 130 5.29 6.36 -17.57
C VAL A 130 6.74 6.15 -18.03
N ALA A 131 7.58 5.51 -17.21
CA ALA A 131 8.97 5.19 -17.58
C ALA A 131 9.03 4.31 -18.84
N GLN A 132 8.21 3.28 -18.92
CA GLN A 132 8.10 2.38 -20.07
C GLN A 132 7.60 3.11 -21.32
N HIS A 133 6.55 3.92 -21.17
CA HIS A 133 5.98 4.71 -22.26
C HIS A 133 6.98 5.72 -22.83
N ARG A 134 7.73 6.41 -21.97
CA ARG A 134 8.70 7.42 -22.35
C ARG A 134 10.06 6.86 -22.77
N GLY A 135 10.28 5.56 -22.59
CA GLY A 135 11.55 4.89 -22.92
C GLY A 135 12.71 5.40 -22.06
N LEU A 136 12.46 5.54 -20.75
CA LEU A 136 13.46 6.01 -19.79
C LEU A 136 14.28 4.85 -19.23
N ASP A 137 15.45 5.16 -18.71
CA ASP A 137 16.35 4.20 -18.09
C ASP A 137 16.03 3.89 -16.62
N GLY A 138 16.75 2.95 -16.04
CA GLY A 138 16.57 2.53 -14.66
C GLY A 138 16.95 3.61 -13.65
N ARG A 139 17.84 4.54 -13.96
CA ARG A 139 18.21 5.64 -13.06
C ARG A 139 17.05 6.62 -12.91
N ALA A 140 16.40 6.97 -14.02
CA ALA A 140 15.21 7.79 -14.01
C ALA A 140 14.06 7.09 -13.24
N LEU A 141 13.84 5.79 -13.48
CA LEU A 141 12.82 4.99 -12.79
C LEU A 141 13.05 4.99 -11.26
N VAL A 142 14.26 4.69 -10.81
CA VAL A 142 14.61 4.66 -9.39
C VAL A 142 14.46 6.04 -8.75
N ARG A 143 14.85 7.12 -9.44
CA ARG A 143 14.65 8.52 -8.98
C ARG A 143 13.16 8.82 -8.78
N GLY A 144 12.32 8.46 -9.75
CA GLY A 144 10.87 8.68 -9.66
C GLY A 144 10.22 7.91 -8.52
N ILE A 145 10.58 6.64 -8.33
CA ILE A 145 10.05 5.82 -7.23
C ILE A 145 10.54 6.36 -5.87
N ALA A 146 11.82 6.71 -5.73
CA ALA A 146 12.34 7.30 -4.50
C ALA A 146 11.59 8.59 -4.11
N ALA A 147 11.35 9.50 -5.07
CA ALA A 147 10.61 10.74 -4.84
C ALA A 147 9.15 10.47 -4.44
N ALA A 148 8.48 9.51 -5.09
CA ALA A 148 7.11 9.14 -4.74
C ALA A 148 7.00 8.59 -3.31
N TYR A 149 7.91 7.69 -2.92
CA TYR A 149 7.96 7.16 -1.56
C TYR A 149 8.21 8.26 -0.53
N GLU A 150 9.19 9.14 -0.78
CA GLU A 150 9.51 10.24 0.12
C GLU A 150 8.29 11.11 0.37
N VAL A 151 7.66 11.62 -0.69
CA VAL A 151 6.49 12.49 -0.60
C VAL A 151 5.34 11.81 0.15
N GLN A 152 5.05 10.54 -0.15
CA GLN A 152 3.94 9.85 0.52
C GLN A 152 4.22 9.59 1.99
N VAL A 153 5.39 9.11 2.33
CA VAL A 153 5.80 8.80 3.70
C VAL A 153 5.79 10.06 4.56
N ASP A 154 6.28 11.18 4.03
CA ASP A 154 6.33 12.44 4.76
C ASP A 154 4.94 13.06 4.96
N LEU A 155 4.04 12.94 3.97
CA LEU A 155 2.63 13.31 4.16
C LEU A 155 1.98 12.46 5.26
N VAL A 156 2.23 11.15 5.31
CA VAL A 156 1.71 10.24 6.33
C VAL A 156 2.27 10.55 7.73
N ARG A 157 3.51 11.05 7.81
CA ARG A 157 4.10 11.51 9.07
C ARG A 157 3.41 12.76 9.62
N GLY A 158 2.95 13.64 8.74
CA GLY A 158 2.44 14.97 9.13
C GLY A 158 0.93 15.11 9.16
N ILE A 159 0.18 14.32 8.39
CA ILE A 159 -1.27 14.50 8.21
C ILE A 159 -1.99 13.15 8.34
N CYS A 160 -2.83 13.04 9.36
CA CYS A 160 -3.70 11.87 9.55
C CYS A 160 -5.02 12.05 8.78
N LEU A 161 -5.18 11.35 7.66
CA LEU A 161 -6.43 11.32 6.89
C LEU A 161 -7.48 10.44 7.57
N HIS A 162 -7.02 9.39 8.26
CA HIS A 162 -7.88 8.41 8.90
C HIS A 162 -8.82 9.01 9.94
N GLU A 163 -8.35 9.93 10.77
CA GLU A 163 -9.17 10.64 11.77
C GLU A 163 -10.33 11.41 11.12
N HIS A 164 -10.13 11.88 9.89
CA HIS A 164 -11.14 12.60 9.11
C HIS A 164 -11.95 11.68 8.17
N ARG A 165 -11.76 10.35 8.28
CA ARG A 165 -12.46 9.35 7.46
C ARG A 165 -12.26 9.55 5.96
N ILE A 166 -11.08 10.05 5.58
CA ILE A 166 -10.62 10.20 4.21
C ILE A 166 -9.77 8.97 3.85
N ASP A 167 -9.92 8.47 2.63
CA ASP A 167 -9.11 7.35 2.12
C ASP A 167 -7.67 7.83 1.88
N HIS A 168 -6.69 6.96 2.18
CA HIS A 168 -5.26 7.24 2.02
C HIS A 168 -4.85 7.58 0.58
N ILE A 169 -5.71 7.36 -0.40
CA ILE A 169 -5.46 7.75 -1.79
C ILE A 169 -5.28 9.26 -1.96
N ALA A 170 -5.74 10.08 -1.00
CA ALA A 170 -5.48 11.52 -1.00
C ALA A 170 -4.00 11.86 -0.76
N HIS A 171 -3.20 10.94 -0.19
CA HIS A 171 -1.73 11.04 -0.17
C HIS A 171 -1.10 10.43 -1.42
N LEU A 172 -1.70 9.36 -1.97
CA LEU A 172 -1.17 8.62 -3.11
C LEU A 172 -1.21 9.44 -4.42
N GLY A 173 -2.32 10.14 -4.70
CA GLY A 173 -2.41 10.96 -5.92
C GLY A 173 -1.28 11.98 -6.03
N PRO A 174 -1.08 12.85 -5.01
CA PRO A 174 0.04 13.80 -4.95
C PRO A 174 1.42 13.13 -5.05
N SER A 175 1.65 12.04 -4.33
CA SER A 175 2.96 11.38 -4.32
C SER A 175 3.29 10.71 -5.66
N ALA A 176 2.31 10.10 -6.30
CA ALA A 176 2.48 9.52 -7.63
C ALA A 176 2.77 10.62 -8.68
N ALA A 177 2.05 11.76 -8.61
CA ALA A 177 2.31 12.91 -9.48
C ALA A 177 3.73 13.48 -9.25
N ALA A 178 4.17 13.62 -8.00
CA ALA A 178 5.51 14.04 -7.63
C ALA A 178 6.58 13.07 -8.16
N GLY A 179 6.35 11.76 -7.99
CA GLY A 179 7.26 10.73 -8.49
C GLY A 179 7.38 10.70 -10.02
N ILE A 180 6.26 10.88 -10.73
CA ILE A 180 6.29 10.99 -12.20
C ILE A 180 7.00 12.30 -12.61
N GLY A 181 6.80 13.41 -11.87
CA GLY A 181 7.52 14.65 -12.08
C GLY A 181 9.04 14.48 -11.95
N ALA A 182 9.49 13.80 -10.88
CA ALA A 182 10.89 13.47 -10.67
C ALA A 182 11.44 12.52 -11.74
N LEU A 183 10.66 11.49 -12.14
CA LEU A 183 10.99 10.56 -13.22
C LEU A 183 11.32 11.30 -14.52
N LEU A 184 10.46 12.28 -14.87
CA LEU A 184 10.54 13.04 -16.13
C LEU A 184 11.44 14.28 -16.04
N ASP A 185 12.04 14.55 -14.89
CA ASP A 185 12.89 15.74 -14.63
C ASP A 185 12.14 17.05 -14.92
N LEU A 186 10.89 17.15 -14.45
CA LEU A 186 10.03 18.30 -14.71
C LEU A 186 10.37 19.48 -13.79
N PRO A 187 10.17 20.73 -14.26
CA PRO A 187 10.30 21.92 -13.42
C PRO A 187 9.33 21.91 -12.23
N VAL A 188 9.74 22.51 -11.11
CA VAL A 188 8.95 22.60 -9.87
C VAL A 188 7.53 23.10 -10.13
N ASP A 189 7.34 24.14 -10.95
CA ASP A 189 6.02 24.68 -11.25
C ASP A 189 5.10 23.65 -11.92
N VAL A 190 5.61 22.84 -12.84
CA VAL A 190 4.82 21.77 -13.49
C VAL A 190 4.46 20.68 -12.50
N VAL A 191 5.40 20.27 -11.65
CA VAL A 191 5.15 19.26 -10.59
C VAL A 191 4.14 19.78 -9.59
N TYR A 192 4.23 21.06 -9.19
CA TYR A 192 3.26 21.73 -8.32
C TYR A 192 1.84 21.66 -8.88
N GLN A 193 1.66 21.99 -10.17
CA GLN A 193 0.35 21.92 -10.83
C GLN A 193 -0.17 20.47 -10.86
N ALA A 194 0.69 19.51 -11.17
CA ALA A 194 0.32 18.09 -11.19
C ALA A 194 -0.12 17.58 -9.81
N ILE A 195 0.60 17.93 -8.74
CA ILE A 195 0.24 17.59 -7.35
C ILE A 195 -1.13 18.15 -6.99
N GLY A 196 -1.39 19.42 -7.28
CA GLY A 196 -2.66 20.07 -6.97
C GLY A 196 -3.85 19.42 -7.70
N GLN A 197 -3.71 19.13 -9.00
CA GLN A 197 -4.72 18.43 -9.79
C GLN A 197 -4.98 17.01 -9.28
N ALA A 198 -3.90 16.27 -8.98
CA ALA A 198 -4.01 14.91 -8.47
C ALA A 198 -4.73 14.89 -7.11
N LEU A 199 -4.35 15.76 -6.16
CA LEU A 199 -5.01 15.83 -4.85
C LEU A 199 -6.50 16.14 -4.99
N HIS A 200 -6.86 17.12 -5.82
CA HIS A 200 -8.25 17.51 -6.01
C HIS A 200 -9.13 16.36 -6.52
N THR A 201 -8.57 15.47 -7.35
CA THR A 201 -9.33 14.38 -7.97
C THR A 201 -9.28 13.07 -7.20
N THR A 202 -8.33 12.91 -6.25
CA THR A 202 -8.16 11.65 -5.50
C THR A 202 -8.62 11.73 -4.05
N THR A 203 -9.22 12.83 -3.62
CA THR A 203 -9.79 12.94 -2.29
C THR A 203 -11.15 12.23 -2.24
N ALA A 204 -11.23 11.13 -1.47
CA ALA A 204 -12.41 10.29 -1.34
C ALA A 204 -12.66 9.88 0.11
N THR A 205 -13.89 9.44 0.42
CA THR A 205 -14.23 8.97 1.76
C THR A 205 -13.68 7.56 2.02
N ARG A 206 -13.50 7.24 3.30
CA ARG A 206 -13.04 5.92 3.76
C ARG A 206 -14.13 4.83 3.75
N GLN A 207 -15.30 5.08 3.16
CA GLN A 207 -16.36 4.06 3.06
C GLN A 207 -15.91 2.80 2.30
N SER A 208 -14.93 2.93 1.40
CA SER A 208 -14.26 1.80 0.73
C SER A 208 -13.61 0.77 1.68
N ARG A 209 -13.46 1.11 2.97
CA ARG A 209 -12.76 0.32 4.00
C ARG A 209 -13.67 -0.07 5.17
N LYS A 210 -14.98 0.09 5.07
CA LYS A 210 -15.93 -0.20 6.16
C LYS A 210 -17.23 -0.81 5.62
N GLY A 211 -17.85 -1.67 6.44
CA GLY A 211 -19.03 -2.42 6.06
C GLY A 211 -18.71 -3.51 5.03
N ALA A 212 -19.56 -3.70 4.02
CA ALA A 212 -19.29 -4.61 2.91
C ALA A 212 -18.14 -4.10 2.05
N ILE A 213 -16.91 -4.44 2.44
CA ILE A 213 -15.72 -4.08 1.68
C ILE A 213 -15.75 -4.83 0.36
N SER A 214 -15.75 -4.09 -0.75
CA SER A 214 -15.74 -4.62 -2.10
C SER A 214 -14.36 -4.56 -2.74
N SER A 215 -14.24 -5.10 -3.94
CA SER A 215 -13.04 -4.98 -4.78
C SER A 215 -12.63 -3.52 -5.05
N TRP A 216 -13.52 -2.53 -4.81
CA TRP A 216 -13.16 -1.12 -4.87
C TRP A 216 -11.96 -0.76 -3.98
N LYS A 217 -11.70 -1.54 -2.93
CA LYS A 217 -10.50 -1.46 -2.10
C LYS A 217 -9.20 -1.50 -2.92
N ALA A 218 -9.16 -2.32 -3.98
CA ALA A 218 -8.02 -2.40 -4.90
C ALA A 218 -8.09 -1.34 -6.01
N PHE A 219 -9.29 -1.00 -6.45
CA PHE A 219 -9.49 -0.02 -7.52
C PHE A 219 -9.17 1.42 -7.10
N ALA A 220 -9.47 1.82 -5.86
CA ALA A 220 -9.23 3.19 -5.42
C ALA A 220 -7.76 3.64 -5.52
N PRO A 221 -6.75 2.88 -5.04
CA PRO A 221 -5.35 3.24 -5.25
C PRO A 221 -4.92 3.22 -6.71
N ALA A 222 -5.39 2.25 -7.48
CA ALA A 222 -5.12 2.19 -8.93
C ALA A 222 -5.70 3.41 -9.66
N PHE A 223 -6.89 3.88 -9.26
CA PHE A 223 -7.48 5.12 -9.76
C PHE A 223 -6.61 6.34 -9.44
N ALA A 224 -6.08 6.44 -8.21
CA ALA A 224 -5.20 7.53 -7.84
C ALA A 224 -3.91 7.56 -8.69
N GLY A 225 -3.31 6.39 -8.94
CA GLY A 225 -2.17 6.26 -9.85
C GLY A 225 -2.50 6.67 -11.29
N LYS A 226 -3.67 6.23 -11.80
CA LYS A 226 -4.17 6.63 -13.12
C LYS A 226 -4.38 8.14 -13.20
N ALA A 227 -5.07 8.72 -12.21
CA ALA A 227 -5.34 10.15 -12.14
C ALA A 227 -4.05 11.00 -12.06
N ALA A 228 -3.02 10.50 -11.37
CA ALA A 228 -1.72 11.15 -11.30
C ALA A 228 -1.02 11.21 -12.67
N VAL A 229 -1.06 10.12 -13.46
CA VAL A 229 -0.53 10.13 -14.84
C VAL A 229 -1.23 11.20 -15.68
N GLU A 230 -2.57 11.26 -15.62
CA GLU A 230 -3.38 12.25 -16.35
C GLU A 230 -3.12 13.69 -15.85
N ALA A 231 -2.93 13.88 -14.54
CA ALA A 231 -2.63 15.20 -13.96
C ALA A 231 -1.27 15.73 -14.42
N VAL A 232 -0.26 14.85 -14.48
CA VAL A 232 1.08 15.24 -15.01
C VAL A 232 0.99 15.60 -16.49
N ASP A 233 0.27 14.84 -17.31
CA ASP A 233 0.10 15.17 -18.74
C ASP A 233 -0.58 16.53 -18.93
N ARG A 234 -1.65 16.82 -18.17
CA ARG A 234 -2.31 18.13 -18.22
C ARG A 234 -1.39 19.27 -17.77
N ALA A 235 -0.65 19.09 -16.67
CA ALA A 235 0.29 20.09 -16.18
C ALA A 235 1.41 20.37 -17.19
N MET A 236 1.94 19.34 -17.86
CA MET A 236 2.92 19.49 -18.94
C MET A 236 2.38 20.25 -20.16
N ARG A 237 1.05 20.27 -20.35
CA ARG A 237 0.38 21.06 -21.39
C ARG A 237 0.07 22.49 -20.95
N GLY A 238 0.46 22.88 -19.72
CA GLY A 238 0.25 24.22 -19.18
C GLY A 238 -1.04 24.41 -18.39
N GLU A 239 -1.79 23.33 -18.11
CA GLU A 239 -3.03 23.43 -17.33
C GLU A 239 -2.73 23.58 -15.83
N GLY A 240 -3.41 24.56 -15.20
CA GLY A 240 -3.26 24.87 -13.79
C GLY A 240 -4.10 23.98 -12.86
N ALA A 241 -3.73 24.00 -11.59
CA ALA A 241 -4.47 23.35 -10.49
C ALA A 241 -5.22 24.37 -9.63
N PRO A 242 -6.23 23.96 -8.84
CA PRO A 242 -6.72 24.77 -7.74
C PRO A 242 -5.57 25.14 -6.79
N SER A 243 -5.48 26.41 -6.41
CA SER A 243 -4.36 26.94 -5.59
C SER A 243 -4.85 28.02 -4.64
N PRO A 244 -4.44 27.96 -3.35
CA PRO A 244 -3.66 26.92 -2.66
C PRO A 244 -4.52 25.67 -2.36
N ILE A 245 -4.10 24.49 -2.77
CA ILE A 245 -4.95 23.28 -2.65
C ILE A 245 -5.05 22.78 -1.21
N TYR A 246 -3.98 22.83 -0.41
CA TYR A 246 -3.99 22.45 1.00
C TYR A 246 -4.50 23.59 1.88
N GLU A 247 -3.95 24.80 1.70
CA GLU A 247 -4.07 25.93 2.62
C GLU A 247 -5.21 26.91 2.30
N GLY A 248 -5.88 26.76 1.16
CA GLY A 248 -6.98 27.66 0.79
C GLY A 248 -8.14 27.61 1.80
N GLU A 249 -8.93 28.69 1.90
CA GLU A 249 -10.10 28.74 2.80
C GLU A 249 -11.19 27.72 2.43
N ASP A 250 -11.19 27.25 1.18
CA ASP A 250 -11.98 26.11 0.67
C ASP A 250 -11.08 24.90 0.32
N GLY A 251 -9.81 24.90 0.79
CA GLY A 251 -8.83 23.85 0.57
C GLY A 251 -9.00 22.66 1.53
N VAL A 252 -8.11 21.69 1.37
CA VAL A 252 -8.17 20.38 2.07
C VAL A 252 -8.13 20.56 3.59
N ILE A 253 -7.24 21.41 4.13
CA ILE A 253 -7.14 21.61 5.59
C ILE A 253 -8.43 22.19 6.16
N ALA A 254 -8.97 23.23 5.52
CA ALA A 254 -10.12 23.96 6.05
C ALA A 254 -11.42 23.16 5.98
N ARG A 255 -11.60 22.31 4.94
CA ARG A 255 -12.90 21.67 4.65
C ARG A 255 -12.93 20.17 4.93
N LEU A 256 -11.79 19.51 4.85
CA LEU A 256 -11.74 18.05 4.89
C LEU A 256 -10.93 17.51 6.08
N LEU A 257 -10.09 18.33 6.69
CA LEU A 257 -9.32 17.98 7.89
C LEU A 257 -9.89 18.67 9.15
N SER A 258 -9.04 19.04 10.10
CA SER A 258 -9.45 19.59 11.39
C SER A 258 -9.97 21.05 11.34
N GLY A 259 -10.20 21.58 10.13
CA GLY A 259 -10.78 22.90 9.93
C GLY A 259 -9.76 24.05 9.90
N PRO A 260 -10.23 25.31 9.72
CA PRO A 260 -9.36 26.45 9.42
C PRO A 260 -8.40 26.84 10.55
N GLY A 261 -8.65 26.41 11.78
CA GLY A 261 -7.78 26.66 12.93
C GLY A 261 -6.66 25.65 13.12
N ALA A 262 -6.66 24.56 12.33
CA ALA A 262 -5.68 23.48 12.48
C ALA A 262 -4.33 23.85 11.88
N VAL A 263 -3.28 23.33 12.52
CA VAL A 263 -1.89 23.40 12.02
C VAL A 263 -1.36 21.99 11.92
N TYR A 264 -0.78 21.67 10.77
CA TYR A 264 -0.10 20.39 10.51
C TYR A 264 1.41 20.63 10.39
N GLU A 265 2.19 19.65 10.80
CA GLU A 265 3.65 19.68 10.72
C GLU A 265 4.10 18.56 9.79
N VAL A 266 4.52 18.92 8.58
CA VAL A 266 4.97 17.97 7.55
C VAL A 266 6.48 18.04 7.45
N PRO A 267 7.21 16.97 7.81
CA PRO A 267 8.64 16.90 7.63
C PRO A 267 8.97 16.63 6.16
N LEU A 268 9.92 17.35 5.59
CA LEU A 268 10.43 17.11 4.23
C LEU A 268 11.95 17.18 4.23
N PRO A 269 12.64 16.48 3.32
CA PRO A 269 14.07 16.61 3.13
C PRO A 269 14.48 18.05 2.88
N SER A 270 15.61 18.47 3.45
CA SER A 270 16.26 19.71 3.09
C SER A 270 16.79 19.61 1.67
N ARG A 271 16.97 20.75 1.00
CA ARG A 271 17.59 20.77 -0.34
C ARG A 271 18.96 20.11 -0.29
N GLY A 272 19.20 19.16 -1.19
CA GLY A 272 20.42 18.37 -1.23
C GLY A 272 20.45 17.18 -0.27
N GLU A 273 19.39 16.93 0.49
CA GLU A 273 19.27 15.78 1.36
C GLU A 273 18.71 14.57 0.59
N ALA A 274 19.27 13.39 0.83
CA ALA A 274 18.88 12.17 0.13
C ALA A 274 17.46 11.72 0.48
N LYS A 275 16.73 11.24 -0.52
CA LYS A 275 15.40 10.65 -0.37
C LYS A 275 15.51 9.19 0.07
N ARG A 276 15.22 8.90 1.33
CA ARG A 276 15.47 7.58 1.95
C ARG A 276 14.22 6.90 2.50
N ALA A 277 13.04 7.51 2.40
CA ALA A 277 11.83 7.05 3.06
C ALA A 277 11.37 5.63 2.65
N VAL A 278 11.79 5.11 1.49
CA VAL A 278 11.54 3.71 1.12
C VAL A 278 12.12 2.72 2.13
N LEU A 279 13.21 3.08 2.82
CA LEU A 279 13.86 2.24 3.83
C LEU A 279 13.05 2.14 5.12
N ASP A 280 12.16 3.10 5.39
CA ASP A 280 11.32 3.16 6.58
C ASP A 280 10.00 2.37 6.40
N THR A 281 9.72 1.88 5.19
CA THR A 281 8.48 1.15 4.89
C THR A 281 8.60 -0.32 5.28
N TYR A 282 7.46 -0.94 5.56
CA TYR A 282 7.37 -2.31 6.06
C TYR A 282 6.86 -3.26 4.99
N THR A 283 7.35 -4.49 4.97
CA THR A 283 6.86 -5.55 4.08
C THR A 283 5.85 -6.42 4.82
N LYS A 284 4.80 -6.86 4.13
CA LYS A 284 3.87 -7.87 4.63
C LYS A 284 4.38 -9.27 4.26
N GLU A 285 4.57 -10.13 5.27
CA GLU A 285 4.82 -11.56 5.07
C GLU A 285 3.51 -12.31 4.83
N HIS A 286 2.41 -11.81 5.39
CA HIS A 286 1.10 -12.43 5.34
C HIS A 286 0.11 -11.57 4.56
N SER A 287 -0.75 -12.21 3.75
CA SER A 287 -1.80 -11.53 2.98
C SER A 287 -2.97 -11.15 3.89
N ALA A 288 -2.77 -10.15 4.73
CA ALA A 288 -3.74 -9.60 5.68
C ALA A 288 -3.39 -8.15 6.00
N GLU A 289 -4.29 -7.45 6.64
CA GLU A 289 -4.08 -6.09 7.14
C GLU A 289 -2.81 -6.02 8.02
N TYR A 290 -2.09 -4.86 8.06
CA TYR A 290 -0.75 -4.82 8.65
C TYR A 290 -0.75 -5.07 10.17
N GLN A 291 -1.72 -4.56 10.91
CA GLN A 291 -1.82 -4.77 12.35
C GLN A 291 -2.04 -6.25 12.73
N SER A 292 -2.44 -7.10 11.77
CA SER A 292 -2.53 -8.54 11.99
C SER A 292 -1.22 -9.30 11.78
N GLN A 293 -0.20 -8.71 11.15
CA GLN A 293 1.06 -9.43 10.84
C GLN A 293 1.71 -10.04 12.08
N ALA A 294 1.96 -9.22 13.11
CA ALA A 294 2.53 -9.70 14.37
C ALA A 294 1.60 -10.68 15.10
N LEU A 295 0.28 -10.50 15.00
CA LEU A 295 -0.69 -11.37 15.65
C LEU A 295 -0.83 -12.72 14.94
N ILE A 296 -0.59 -12.81 13.63
CA ILE A 296 -0.46 -14.08 12.89
C ILE A 296 0.79 -14.84 13.38
N ASP A 297 1.94 -14.16 13.46
CA ASP A 297 3.17 -14.77 13.96
C ASP A 297 3.00 -15.25 15.41
N LEU A 298 2.34 -14.44 16.23
CA LEU A 298 2.04 -14.78 17.63
C LEU A 298 1.11 -16.00 17.73
N ALA A 299 0.03 -16.05 16.94
CA ALA A 299 -0.89 -17.19 16.90
C ALA A 299 -0.14 -18.48 16.53
N ARG A 300 0.71 -18.44 15.51
CA ARG A 300 1.55 -19.57 15.08
C ARG A 300 2.50 -20.03 16.18
N ARG A 301 3.10 -19.09 16.92
CA ARG A 301 4.00 -19.37 18.04
C ARG A 301 3.30 -19.98 19.24
N MET A 302 2.06 -19.54 19.51
CA MET A 302 1.25 -20.06 20.64
C MET A 302 0.60 -21.42 20.34
N ALA A 303 0.26 -21.70 19.09
CA ALA A 303 -0.50 -22.88 18.68
C ALA A 303 0.03 -24.23 19.21
N PRO A 304 1.37 -24.51 19.23
CA PRO A 304 1.88 -25.77 19.80
C PRO A 304 1.65 -25.92 21.31
N ARG A 305 1.34 -24.85 22.02
CA ARG A 305 1.18 -24.77 23.47
C ARG A 305 -0.28 -24.83 23.92
N VAL A 306 -1.23 -24.88 22.96
CA VAL A 306 -2.67 -24.74 23.22
C VAL A 306 -3.41 -25.95 22.70
N ASP A 307 -4.22 -26.59 23.56
CA ASP A 307 -5.26 -27.55 23.15
C ASP A 307 -6.51 -26.76 22.73
N LEU A 308 -6.76 -26.69 21.44
CA LEU A 308 -7.85 -25.89 20.85
C LEU A 308 -9.23 -26.32 21.33
N ALA A 309 -9.41 -27.62 21.66
CA ALA A 309 -10.67 -28.14 22.17
C ALA A 309 -11.03 -27.58 23.56
N ARG A 310 -10.02 -27.13 24.32
CA ARG A 310 -10.15 -26.59 25.66
C ARG A 310 -10.24 -25.06 25.70
N VAL A 311 -10.12 -24.38 24.55
CA VAL A 311 -10.17 -22.91 24.52
C VAL A 311 -11.57 -22.42 24.88
N ARG A 312 -11.64 -21.62 25.93
CA ARG A 312 -12.86 -20.92 26.38
C ARG A 312 -12.95 -19.53 25.78
N GLU A 313 -11.85 -18.78 25.81
CA GLU A 313 -11.79 -17.39 25.35
C GLU A 313 -10.37 -17.05 24.87
N VAL A 314 -10.27 -16.14 23.89
CA VAL A 314 -9.02 -15.51 23.45
C VAL A 314 -9.17 -14.00 23.58
N VAL A 315 -8.31 -13.37 24.36
CA VAL A 315 -8.29 -11.92 24.56
C VAL A 315 -7.02 -11.34 23.98
N ILE A 316 -7.19 -10.44 23.01
CA ILE A 316 -6.08 -9.72 22.36
C ILE A 316 -6.05 -8.30 22.90
N HIS A 317 -5.05 -7.97 23.71
CA HIS A 317 -4.76 -6.62 24.19
C HIS A 317 -3.89 -5.91 23.15
N THR A 318 -4.39 -4.83 22.59
CA THR A 318 -3.74 -4.19 21.45
C THR A 318 -4.03 -2.68 21.41
N SER A 319 -3.50 -1.98 20.41
CA SER A 319 -3.68 -0.54 20.26
C SER A 319 -5.14 -0.15 19.96
N HIS A 320 -5.48 1.11 20.26
CA HIS A 320 -6.73 1.74 19.82
C HIS A 320 -7.00 1.47 18.34
N HIS A 321 -6.01 1.70 17.49
CA HIS A 321 -6.15 1.56 16.04
C HIS A 321 -6.54 0.12 15.66
N THR A 322 -5.83 -0.88 16.14
CA THR A 322 -6.13 -2.29 15.88
C THR A 322 -7.51 -2.68 16.40
N HIS A 323 -7.84 -2.25 17.64
CA HIS A 323 -9.13 -2.57 18.26
C HIS A 323 -10.32 -2.03 17.46
N TYR A 324 -10.27 -0.76 17.02
CA TYR A 324 -11.39 -0.09 16.34
C TYR A 324 -11.40 -0.27 14.82
N VAL A 325 -10.31 -0.72 14.21
CA VAL A 325 -10.28 -0.92 12.74
C VAL A 325 -10.56 -2.36 12.35
N ILE A 326 -9.85 -3.32 12.96
CA ILE A 326 -9.92 -4.74 12.59
C ILE A 326 -10.42 -5.64 13.73
N GLY A 327 -10.59 -5.10 14.93
CA GLY A 327 -11.01 -5.81 16.14
C GLY A 327 -12.49 -5.69 16.46
N THR A 328 -12.86 -6.19 17.64
CA THR A 328 -14.25 -6.15 18.14
C THR A 328 -14.77 -4.73 18.41
N GLY A 329 -13.88 -3.76 18.68
CA GLY A 329 -14.25 -2.36 18.84
C GLY A 329 -14.73 -1.66 17.56
N ALA A 330 -14.54 -2.29 16.38
CA ALA A 330 -15.11 -1.80 15.12
C ALA A 330 -16.64 -1.85 15.09
N GLU A 331 -17.26 -2.71 15.94
CA GLU A 331 -18.70 -2.95 16.00
C GLU A 331 -19.31 -3.24 14.62
N ASP A 332 -18.54 -3.93 13.77
CA ASP A 332 -18.91 -4.28 12.40
C ASP A 332 -19.28 -5.77 12.34
N PRO A 333 -20.58 -6.12 12.20
CA PRO A 333 -21.03 -7.49 12.23
C PRO A 333 -20.47 -8.35 11.09
N GLN A 334 -20.06 -7.74 9.99
CA GLN A 334 -19.47 -8.48 8.86
C GLN A 334 -18.09 -9.08 9.20
N LYS A 335 -17.41 -8.55 10.22
CA LYS A 335 -16.14 -9.10 10.71
C LYS A 335 -16.31 -10.43 11.48
N THR A 336 -17.53 -10.88 11.69
CA THR A 336 -17.88 -12.15 12.33
C THR A 336 -18.79 -13.01 11.46
N ASP A 337 -18.96 -12.64 10.18
CA ASP A 337 -19.83 -13.32 9.23
C ASP A 337 -19.01 -14.26 8.32
N PRO A 338 -19.26 -15.58 8.32
CA PRO A 338 -18.57 -16.52 7.42
C PRO A 338 -18.85 -16.28 5.93
N ASP A 339 -19.94 -15.58 5.59
CA ASP A 339 -20.30 -15.22 4.21
C ASP A 339 -19.66 -13.88 3.77
N ALA A 340 -18.90 -13.23 4.66
CA ALA A 340 -18.24 -11.98 4.32
C ALA A 340 -17.21 -12.16 3.19
N SER A 341 -17.00 -11.06 2.43
CA SER A 341 -16.02 -11.05 1.37
C SER A 341 -14.59 -11.30 1.91
N ARG A 342 -13.71 -11.82 1.04
CA ARG A 342 -12.28 -11.95 1.38
C ARG A 342 -11.71 -10.61 1.89
N GLU A 343 -12.11 -9.51 1.28
CA GLU A 343 -11.68 -8.15 1.60
C GLU A 343 -12.15 -7.70 2.99
N THR A 344 -13.24 -8.26 3.49
CA THR A 344 -13.69 -8.08 4.88
C THR A 344 -12.95 -9.00 5.83
N LEU A 345 -12.78 -10.28 5.48
CA LEU A 345 -12.08 -11.27 6.30
C LEU A 345 -10.61 -10.89 6.54
N ASP A 346 -9.92 -10.28 5.55
CA ASP A 346 -8.54 -9.83 5.72
C ASP A 346 -8.40 -8.58 6.64
N HIS A 347 -9.54 -8.03 7.09
CA HIS A 347 -9.69 -6.94 8.06
C HIS A 347 -10.45 -7.39 9.33
N SER A 348 -10.54 -8.70 9.60
CA SER A 348 -11.09 -9.26 10.83
C SER A 348 -10.00 -9.97 11.62
N ILE A 349 -9.44 -9.31 12.65
CA ILE A 349 -8.40 -9.96 13.46
C ILE A 349 -8.92 -11.18 14.21
N MET A 350 -10.21 -11.23 14.53
CA MET A 350 -10.83 -12.38 15.18
C MET A 350 -10.76 -13.61 14.28
N TYR A 351 -11.13 -13.46 12.98
CA TYR A 351 -10.98 -14.49 11.97
C TYR A 351 -9.51 -14.88 11.73
N ILE A 352 -8.68 -13.86 11.48
CA ILE A 352 -7.26 -14.04 11.16
C ILE A 352 -6.54 -14.83 12.26
N PHE A 353 -6.76 -14.43 13.53
CA PHE A 353 -6.12 -15.08 14.67
C PHE A 353 -6.58 -16.52 14.84
N ALA A 354 -7.91 -16.77 14.72
CA ALA A 354 -8.47 -18.12 14.82
C ALA A 354 -7.89 -19.05 13.76
N VAL A 355 -7.86 -18.62 12.49
CA VAL A 355 -7.31 -19.41 11.38
C VAL A 355 -5.82 -19.67 11.56
N ALA A 356 -5.03 -18.64 11.91
CA ALA A 356 -3.60 -18.79 12.12
C ALA A 356 -3.27 -19.72 13.30
N LEU A 357 -4.08 -19.72 14.35
CA LEU A 357 -3.94 -20.59 15.51
C LEU A 357 -4.28 -22.07 15.17
N GLU A 358 -5.35 -22.30 14.38
CA GLU A 358 -5.75 -23.66 13.96
C GLU A 358 -4.76 -24.25 12.96
N ASP A 359 -4.40 -23.50 11.90
CA ASP A 359 -3.60 -24.04 10.79
C ASP A 359 -2.10 -23.98 11.06
N ARG A 360 -1.65 -23.23 12.10
CA ARG A 360 -0.23 -22.94 12.38
C ARG A 360 0.50 -22.32 11.19
N ALA A 361 -0.24 -21.80 10.25
CA ALA A 361 0.20 -21.24 8.97
C ALA A 361 -0.77 -20.18 8.49
N TRP A 362 -0.33 -19.38 7.51
CA TRP A 362 -1.17 -18.44 6.80
C TRP A 362 -0.91 -18.54 5.30
N HIS A 363 -1.98 -18.54 4.49
CA HIS A 363 -1.89 -18.64 3.04
C HIS A 363 -2.85 -17.67 2.36
N HIS A 364 -2.39 -16.97 1.34
CA HIS A 364 -3.14 -15.91 0.65
C HIS A 364 -4.47 -16.35 -0.01
N GLU A 365 -4.64 -17.63 -0.29
CA GLU A 365 -5.88 -18.22 -0.83
C GLU A 365 -6.54 -19.16 0.17
N ARG A 366 -5.83 -20.23 0.58
CA ARG A 366 -6.41 -21.31 1.40
C ARG A 366 -6.97 -20.82 2.74
N SER A 367 -6.39 -19.76 3.32
CA SER A 367 -6.89 -19.17 4.56
C SER A 367 -8.18 -18.36 4.37
N TYR A 368 -8.65 -18.18 3.12
CA TYR A 368 -9.81 -17.34 2.80
C TYR A 368 -10.89 -18.06 1.98
N THR A 369 -10.77 -19.38 1.78
CA THR A 369 -11.82 -20.08 1.02
C THR A 369 -13.14 -20.12 1.81
N PRO A 370 -14.30 -20.12 1.13
CA PRO A 370 -15.60 -20.27 1.80
C PRO A 370 -15.64 -21.48 2.72
N GLU A 371 -15.09 -22.62 2.30
CA GLU A 371 -15.02 -23.86 3.11
C GLU A 371 -14.21 -23.65 4.39
N ARG A 372 -13.14 -22.81 4.30
CA ARG A 372 -12.32 -22.48 5.46
C ARG A 372 -13.05 -21.57 6.44
N ALA A 373 -13.75 -20.56 5.94
CA ALA A 373 -14.51 -19.63 6.75
C ALA A 373 -15.72 -20.30 7.44
N HIS A 374 -16.36 -21.28 6.78
CA HIS A 374 -17.51 -22.00 7.29
C HIS A 374 -17.14 -23.25 8.12
N ARG A 375 -15.86 -23.58 8.29
CA ARG A 375 -15.47 -24.75 9.10
C ARG A 375 -15.96 -24.56 10.53
N ALA A 376 -16.72 -25.56 11.04
CA ALA A 376 -17.38 -25.44 12.34
C ALA A 376 -16.40 -25.11 13.49
N SER A 377 -15.20 -25.73 13.50
CA SER A 377 -14.18 -25.45 14.51
C SER A 377 -13.65 -24.02 14.41
N THR A 378 -13.51 -23.49 13.20
CA THR A 378 -13.07 -22.10 12.97
C THR A 378 -14.12 -21.10 13.45
N VAL A 379 -15.39 -21.33 13.10
CA VAL A 379 -16.50 -20.47 13.53
C VAL A 379 -16.64 -20.47 15.06
N ASP A 380 -16.48 -21.63 15.70
CA ASP A 380 -16.50 -21.73 17.16
C ASP A 380 -15.32 -20.98 17.80
N LEU A 381 -14.11 -21.18 17.29
CA LEU A 381 -12.91 -20.50 17.80
C LEU A 381 -12.96 -18.99 17.53
N TRP A 382 -13.34 -18.58 16.32
CA TRP A 382 -13.47 -17.19 15.90
C TRP A 382 -14.39 -16.37 16.85
N ARG A 383 -15.53 -16.95 17.24
CA ARG A 383 -16.48 -16.33 18.17
C ARG A 383 -15.94 -16.17 19.60
N LYS A 384 -14.89 -16.90 19.95
CA LYS A 384 -14.21 -16.81 21.25
C LYS A 384 -13.13 -15.74 21.28
N VAL A 385 -12.76 -15.17 20.12
CA VAL A 385 -11.72 -14.12 20.02
C VAL A 385 -12.35 -12.75 20.17
N ARG A 386 -11.82 -11.97 21.10
CA ARG A 386 -12.14 -10.55 21.25
C ARG A 386 -10.88 -9.72 21.41
N THR A 387 -10.97 -8.44 21.09
CA THR A 387 -9.90 -7.48 21.32
C THR A 387 -10.25 -6.55 22.47
N VAL A 388 -9.24 -6.01 23.13
CA VAL A 388 -9.35 -4.98 24.18
C VAL A 388 -8.33 -3.89 23.85
N GLU A 389 -8.78 -2.63 23.85
CA GLU A 389 -7.86 -1.52 23.78
C GLU A 389 -6.99 -1.49 25.05
N ASP A 390 -5.69 -1.39 24.85
CA ASP A 390 -4.71 -1.25 25.91
C ASP A 390 -3.93 0.07 25.71
N PRO A 391 -3.97 1.00 26.68
CA PRO A 391 -3.31 2.30 26.56
C PRO A 391 -1.80 2.22 26.34
N GLU A 392 -1.11 1.19 26.86
CA GLU A 392 0.32 1.00 26.64
C GLU A 392 0.59 0.67 25.17
N TRP A 393 -0.19 -0.25 24.57
CA TRP A 393 -0.06 -0.59 23.16
C TRP A 393 -0.45 0.58 22.25
N THR A 394 -1.44 1.39 22.66
CA THR A 394 -1.82 2.62 21.94
C THR A 394 -0.69 3.64 21.96
N ALA A 395 -0.05 3.88 23.11
CA ALA A 395 1.09 4.78 23.23
C ALA A 395 2.27 4.31 22.36
N ARG A 396 2.59 3.01 22.38
CA ARG A 396 3.66 2.42 21.57
C ARG A 396 3.36 2.49 20.08
N TYR A 397 2.11 2.37 19.65
CA TYR A 397 1.74 2.49 18.24
C TYR A 397 2.14 3.85 17.64
N HIS A 398 2.01 4.90 18.41
CA HIS A 398 2.30 6.29 18.02
C HIS A 398 3.65 6.82 18.52
N ASP A 399 4.51 5.96 19.09
CA ASP A 399 5.80 6.41 19.64
C ASP A 399 6.64 7.08 18.53
N PRO A 400 7.16 8.30 18.77
CA PRO A 400 8.02 8.99 17.80
C PRO A 400 9.32 8.23 17.52
N ASP A 401 9.81 7.45 18.50
CA ASP A 401 10.99 6.59 18.34
C ASP A 401 10.60 5.29 17.62
N PRO A 402 11.03 5.06 16.36
CA PRO A 402 10.71 3.85 15.62
C PRO A 402 11.09 2.54 16.34
N ALA A 403 12.12 2.57 17.18
CA ALA A 403 12.58 1.40 17.94
C ALA A 403 11.60 0.96 19.04
N LYS A 404 10.71 1.85 19.47
CA LYS A 404 9.70 1.58 20.52
C LYS A 404 8.32 1.27 19.93
N ARG A 405 8.12 1.51 18.65
CA ARG A 405 6.83 1.27 18.01
C ARG A 405 6.41 -0.18 18.11
N ALA A 406 5.10 -0.38 18.29
CA ALA A 406 4.49 -1.71 18.35
C ALA A 406 3.16 -1.72 17.60
N PHE A 407 2.98 -2.71 16.74
CA PHE A 407 1.80 -2.89 15.89
C PHE A 407 1.06 -4.21 16.19
N GLY A 408 1.54 -4.98 17.15
CA GLY A 408 0.97 -6.25 17.57
C GLY A 408 0.14 -6.15 18.84
N GLY A 409 0.39 -7.04 19.78
CA GLY A 409 -0.36 -7.10 21.03
C GLY A 409 0.11 -8.20 21.97
N ARG A 410 -0.51 -8.25 23.15
CA ARG A 410 -0.45 -9.37 24.09
C ARG A 410 -1.73 -10.19 23.94
N VAL A 411 -1.57 -11.51 23.96
CA VAL A 411 -2.70 -12.45 23.82
C VAL A 411 -2.77 -13.35 25.05
N ASP A 412 -3.96 -13.43 25.64
CA ASP A 412 -4.30 -14.37 26.71
C ASP A 412 -5.30 -15.39 26.15
N ILE A 413 -4.87 -16.68 26.02
CA ILE A 413 -5.74 -17.79 25.64
C ILE A 413 -6.16 -18.51 26.93
N VAL A 414 -7.42 -18.37 27.31
CA VAL A 414 -7.97 -18.95 28.55
C VAL A 414 -8.61 -20.29 28.23
N LEU A 415 -8.21 -21.32 28.98
CA LEU A 415 -8.72 -22.68 28.85
C LEU A 415 -9.96 -22.93 29.76
N ASP A 416 -10.63 -24.04 29.57
CA ASP A 416 -11.84 -24.44 30.28
C ASP A 416 -11.64 -24.60 31.80
N ASP A 417 -10.44 -24.97 32.25
CA ASP A 417 -10.06 -25.07 33.66
C ASP A 417 -9.64 -23.72 34.29
N GLY A 418 -9.68 -22.62 33.51
CA GLY A 418 -9.30 -21.30 33.96
C GLY A 418 -7.80 -20.97 33.86
N THR A 419 -6.98 -21.92 33.44
CA THR A 419 -5.57 -21.63 33.12
C THR A 419 -5.45 -20.77 31.87
N ALA A 420 -4.41 -19.94 31.78
CA ALA A 420 -4.16 -19.09 30.63
C ALA A 420 -2.77 -19.34 30.02
N VAL A 421 -2.72 -19.37 28.70
CA VAL A 421 -1.48 -19.30 27.93
C VAL A 421 -1.32 -17.88 27.45
N THR A 422 -0.31 -17.16 27.95
CA THR A 422 -0.05 -15.77 27.61
C THR A 422 1.24 -15.64 26.81
N ASP A 423 1.23 -14.75 25.81
CA ASP A 423 2.41 -14.39 25.04
C ASP A 423 2.18 -13.00 24.36
N GLU A 424 3.27 -12.34 23.93
CA GLU A 424 3.18 -11.03 23.27
C GLU A 424 4.19 -10.87 22.14
N LEU A 425 3.86 -10.02 21.16
CA LEU A 425 4.76 -9.68 20.07
C LEU A 425 4.52 -8.22 19.64
N ALA A 426 5.57 -7.40 19.70
CA ALA A 426 5.48 -5.99 19.39
C ALA A 426 5.36 -5.71 17.90
N VAL A 427 6.19 -6.37 17.09
CA VAL A 427 6.25 -6.22 15.63
C VAL A 427 6.31 -7.59 14.97
N ALA A 428 5.87 -7.67 13.72
CA ALA A 428 5.95 -8.90 12.94
C ALA A 428 7.40 -9.37 12.76
N ASP A 429 7.59 -10.67 12.58
CA ASP A 429 8.91 -11.25 12.32
C ASP A 429 9.60 -10.60 11.11
N ALA A 430 8.83 -10.28 10.06
CA ALA A 430 9.32 -9.65 8.83
C ALA A 430 9.61 -8.14 8.94
N HIS A 431 9.21 -7.50 10.06
CA HIS A 431 9.48 -6.08 10.28
C HIS A 431 11.00 -5.82 10.37
N PRO A 432 11.51 -4.62 9.98
CA PRO A 432 12.93 -4.30 10.11
C PRO A 432 13.53 -4.51 11.51
N ALA A 433 12.72 -4.34 12.57
CA ALA A 433 13.08 -4.64 13.95
C ALA A 433 12.58 -6.02 14.43
N GLY A 434 12.08 -6.88 13.56
CA GLY A 434 11.56 -8.21 13.87
C GLY A 434 12.62 -9.29 13.90
N ALA A 435 12.20 -10.52 14.18
CA ALA A 435 13.12 -11.67 14.33
C ALA A 435 13.73 -12.13 12.99
N ARG A 436 13.07 -11.85 11.86
CA ARG A 436 13.49 -12.25 10.50
C ARG A 436 13.27 -11.12 9.49
N PRO A 437 13.96 -9.97 9.62
CA PRO A 437 13.78 -8.84 8.70
C PRO A 437 13.91 -9.27 7.24
N PHE A 438 13.06 -8.74 6.36
CA PHE A 438 13.13 -9.05 4.94
C PHE A 438 14.36 -8.43 4.28
N GLY A 439 15.25 -9.28 3.78
CA GLY A 439 16.28 -8.95 2.82
C GLY A 439 15.93 -9.46 1.42
N ARG A 440 16.85 -9.33 0.47
CA ARG A 440 16.68 -9.77 -0.92
C ARG A 440 16.19 -11.21 -1.04
N GLU A 441 16.74 -12.13 -0.26
CA GLU A 441 16.40 -13.55 -0.30
C GLU A 441 14.92 -13.79 0.04
N GLN A 442 14.41 -13.09 1.05
CA GLN A 442 13.02 -13.21 1.47
C GLN A 442 12.05 -12.65 0.42
N TYR A 443 12.41 -11.53 -0.23
CA TYR A 443 11.62 -10.98 -1.35
C TYR A 443 11.60 -11.96 -2.54
N VAL A 444 12.73 -12.55 -2.88
CA VAL A 444 12.82 -13.56 -3.93
C VAL A 444 12.01 -14.80 -3.56
N ALA A 445 12.12 -15.30 -2.34
CA ALA A 445 11.36 -16.45 -1.86
C ALA A 445 9.84 -16.18 -1.93
N LYS A 446 9.38 -15.01 -1.46
CA LYS A 446 7.98 -14.58 -1.56
C LYS A 446 7.53 -14.53 -3.02
N PHE A 447 8.33 -13.93 -3.90
CA PHE A 447 8.02 -13.87 -5.34
C PHE A 447 7.87 -15.26 -5.95
N ARG A 448 8.80 -16.18 -5.69
CA ARG A 448 8.75 -17.55 -6.19
C ARG A 448 7.48 -18.27 -5.71
N THR A 449 7.17 -18.16 -4.42
CA THR A 449 5.96 -18.78 -3.86
C THR A 449 4.68 -18.24 -4.48
N LEU A 450 4.58 -16.91 -4.69
CA LEU A 450 3.38 -16.27 -5.21
C LEU A 450 3.25 -16.40 -6.74
N ALA A 451 4.33 -16.64 -7.45
CA ALA A 451 4.34 -16.86 -8.89
C ALA A 451 4.27 -18.34 -9.29
N GLU A 452 4.35 -19.26 -8.30
CA GLU A 452 4.32 -20.71 -8.55
C GLU A 452 3.03 -21.13 -9.26
N GLY A 453 3.16 -21.89 -10.33
CA GLY A 453 2.02 -22.36 -11.14
C GLY A 453 1.34 -21.27 -11.99
N VAL A 454 1.68 -19.99 -11.80
CA VAL A 454 1.08 -18.86 -12.53
C VAL A 454 2.03 -18.30 -13.59
N ILE A 455 3.30 -18.15 -13.25
CA ILE A 455 4.34 -17.60 -14.11
C ILE A 455 5.41 -18.67 -14.35
N ALA A 456 5.79 -18.90 -15.60
CA ALA A 456 6.82 -19.87 -15.94
C ALA A 456 8.17 -19.52 -15.28
N GLU A 457 8.94 -20.52 -14.81
CA GLU A 457 10.21 -20.31 -14.08
C GLU A 457 11.20 -19.44 -14.86
N ALA A 458 11.34 -19.67 -16.16
CA ALA A 458 12.22 -18.86 -17.00
C ALA A 458 11.83 -17.38 -17.04
N GLU A 459 10.52 -17.07 -16.96
CA GLU A 459 10.01 -15.70 -16.89
C GLU A 459 10.23 -15.09 -15.50
N GLN A 460 10.10 -15.90 -14.45
CA GLN A 460 10.45 -15.50 -13.09
C GLN A 460 11.95 -15.15 -13.00
N ASP A 461 12.83 -15.99 -13.53
CA ASP A 461 14.28 -15.76 -13.55
C ASP A 461 14.64 -14.47 -14.28
N ARG A 462 14.07 -14.29 -15.48
CA ARG A 462 14.25 -13.08 -16.29
C ARG A 462 13.85 -11.82 -15.54
N PHE A 463 12.68 -11.84 -14.88
CA PHE A 463 12.18 -10.69 -14.13
C PHE A 463 13.06 -10.37 -12.93
N LEU A 464 13.43 -11.38 -12.14
CA LEU A 464 14.29 -11.24 -10.98
C LEU A 464 15.68 -10.68 -11.34
N ASP A 465 16.26 -11.14 -12.46
CA ASP A 465 17.53 -10.58 -12.97
C ASP A 465 17.40 -9.08 -13.25
N LEU A 466 16.36 -8.67 -13.97
CA LEU A 466 16.11 -7.25 -14.27
C LEU A 466 15.89 -6.44 -13.00
N ALA A 467 15.01 -6.88 -12.10
CA ALA A 467 14.70 -6.17 -10.87
C ALA A 467 15.92 -6.07 -9.94
N SER A 468 16.80 -7.06 -9.93
CA SER A 468 18.03 -7.06 -9.09
C SER A 468 19.00 -5.94 -9.45
N ARG A 469 19.01 -5.48 -10.71
CA ARG A 469 19.89 -4.44 -11.24
C ARG A 469 19.12 -3.25 -11.79
N ILE A 470 17.96 -2.95 -11.21
CA ILE A 470 16.97 -1.97 -11.70
C ILE A 470 17.60 -0.60 -12.05
N GLY A 471 18.48 -0.07 -11.20
CA GLY A 471 19.16 1.21 -11.44
C GLY A 471 20.17 1.23 -12.58
N ALA A 472 20.58 0.04 -13.07
CA ALA A 472 21.52 -0.11 -14.19
C ALA A 472 20.83 -0.46 -15.51
N LEU A 473 19.50 -0.59 -15.54
CA LEU A 473 18.76 -0.92 -16.75
C LEU A 473 18.79 0.23 -17.76
N ASP A 474 18.97 -0.12 -19.01
CA ASP A 474 18.65 0.80 -20.12
C ASP A 474 17.13 0.87 -20.36
N ALA A 475 16.71 1.68 -21.31
CA ALA A 475 15.30 1.83 -21.68
C ALA A 475 14.63 0.50 -22.07
N ASN A 476 15.35 -0.40 -22.71
CA ASN A 476 14.83 -1.72 -23.09
C ASN A 476 14.67 -2.63 -21.86
N GLY A 477 15.61 -2.57 -20.92
CA GLY A 477 15.50 -3.28 -19.65
C GLY A 477 14.30 -2.80 -18.82
N VAL A 478 14.06 -1.48 -18.75
CA VAL A 478 12.86 -0.93 -18.08
C VAL A 478 11.59 -1.37 -18.80
N ARG A 479 11.56 -1.35 -20.13
CA ARG A 479 10.41 -1.85 -20.91
C ARG A 479 10.14 -3.34 -20.68
N ALA A 480 11.18 -4.13 -20.36
CA ALA A 480 11.08 -5.54 -20.07
C ALA A 480 10.68 -5.87 -18.63
N LEU A 481 10.54 -4.88 -17.72
CA LEU A 481 9.98 -5.07 -16.37
C LEU A 481 8.47 -5.33 -16.48
N ASN A 482 8.13 -6.57 -16.83
CA ASN A 482 6.78 -7.11 -16.96
C ASN A 482 6.82 -8.60 -16.60
N LEU A 483 5.68 -9.15 -16.22
CA LEU A 483 5.47 -10.59 -16.08
C LEU A 483 4.45 -11.05 -17.11
N ALA A 484 4.87 -11.91 -18.03
CA ALA A 484 3.98 -12.54 -18.98
C ALA A 484 3.51 -13.90 -18.43
N ALA A 485 2.19 -14.08 -18.35
CA ALA A 485 1.63 -15.37 -18.00
C ALA A 485 1.59 -16.30 -19.23
N PRO A 486 1.64 -17.62 -19.06
CA PRO A 486 1.45 -18.58 -20.14
C PRO A 486 0.10 -18.36 -20.86
N ALA A 487 0.05 -18.67 -22.15
CA ALA A 487 -1.17 -18.58 -22.93
C ALA A 487 -2.28 -19.42 -22.29
N GLY A 488 -3.46 -18.82 -22.10
CA GLY A 488 -4.61 -19.49 -21.47
C GLY A 488 -4.61 -19.53 -19.93
N ALA A 489 -3.56 -19.03 -19.25
CA ALA A 489 -3.50 -19.00 -17.79
C ALA A 489 -4.31 -17.84 -17.17
N LEU A 490 -4.68 -16.85 -17.97
CA LEU A 490 -5.38 -15.67 -17.46
C LEU A 490 -6.90 -15.88 -17.43
N THR A 491 -7.51 -15.56 -16.30
CA THR A 491 -8.97 -15.54 -16.16
C THR A 491 -9.56 -14.39 -17.00
N ALA A 492 -10.63 -14.67 -17.72
CA ALA A 492 -11.43 -13.65 -18.39
C ALA A 492 -12.35 -12.91 -17.38
N PRO A 493 -12.75 -11.68 -17.65
CA PRO A 493 -13.74 -11.00 -16.81
C PRO A 493 -15.08 -11.75 -16.87
N THR A 494 -15.82 -11.76 -15.75
CA THR A 494 -17.11 -12.48 -15.62
C THR A 494 -18.23 -11.86 -16.44
N ALA A 495 -18.12 -10.59 -16.80
CA ALA A 495 -19.10 -9.85 -17.59
C ALA A 495 -18.41 -8.90 -18.57
N LYS A 496 -19.09 -8.59 -19.68
CA LYS A 496 -18.63 -7.56 -20.60
C LYS A 496 -18.91 -6.18 -20.00
N GLY A 497 -17.92 -5.28 -20.14
CA GLY A 497 -18.06 -3.86 -19.85
C GLY A 497 -18.58 -3.07 -21.05
N LEU A 498 -18.35 -1.76 -21.00
CA LEU A 498 -18.66 -0.84 -22.09
C LEU A 498 -17.72 -1.05 -23.30
N PHE A 499 -16.49 -1.50 -23.06
CA PHE A 499 -15.46 -1.68 -24.05
C PHE A 499 -15.16 -3.16 -24.29
#